data_d03ac022458da5fd9be53f116cded334
#
_entry.id   d03ac022458da5fd9be53f116cded334
#
_cell.length_a   1.000
_cell.length_b   1.000
_cell.length_c   1.000
_cell.angle_alpha   90.00
_cell.angle_beta   90.00
_cell.angle_gamma   90.00
#
_symmetry.space_group_name_H-M   'P 1'
#
loop_
_entity.id
_entity.type
_entity.pdbx_description
1 polymer ?
#
loop_
_entity_poly.entity_id
_entity_poly.type
_entity_poly.pdbx_seq_one_letter_code
_entity_poly.pdbx_strand_id
1 'polypeptide(L)'
;MQEKKRVLVIGASGKLGSELIEGFENSKFKNEFDVTGTSKSSTSNRLLSLDITEKEKVQNIFENVKPNIVILSAALTYAEYCEEQPELAKKINVEGTKNIVEFCKIMNCKLIFLSSDYVFDGKTGPYSENSVTNPLNILGKTKVEAEKIVQKIDEHIIIRTAWVNDINKGSKSYALHIINSLKENKEIKAPIDQFGHPTLASNLCEIIIELCLKNKKGIFHVTGLTYLSRYEFAVEIAKAFGLNHTLIKGVKSPELKQKALRPKKVELNLNKITTEITIKILSLREQLEIMRAQYEFKTSINDIELIPISQFIDQRGTLAVLASKGRTDAPNVKEIQEVYVSMTAEKGIIRAKHKHKKLDEYFIILDGSAKFVLVDDRKNSSTFQHKSIFFLNSNYQFALFVPAEIYHAFITLNENTKCLAIANKAYDKNLPDTFAAPDSIFDNLLTL
;
A
#
# COMPACT_ATOMS: atom_id res chain seq x y z
N MET A 1 -7.65 -21.47 -23.38
CA MET A 1 -7.16 -20.49 -22.37
C MET A 1 -7.32 -19.11 -22.97
N GLN A 2 -7.89 -18.17 -22.24
CA GLN A 2 -8.01 -16.79 -22.69
C GLN A 2 -6.60 -16.16 -22.74
N GLU A 3 -6.27 -15.44 -23.82
CA GLU A 3 -4.97 -14.79 -23.96
C GLU A 3 -4.81 -13.73 -22.86
N LYS A 4 -3.66 -13.73 -22.16
CA LYS A 4 -3.38 -12.75 -21.10
C LYS A 4 -3.24 -11.36 -21.70
N LYS A 5 -3.79 -10.35 -21.03
CA LYS A 5 -3.58 -8.95 -21.41
C LYS A 5 -2.15 -8.52 -21.08
N ARG A 6 -1.42 -8.01 -22.05
CA ARG A 6 -0.06 -7.46 -21.84
C ARG A 6 -0.16 -6.06 -21.25
N VAL A 7 0.42 -5.88 -20.06
CA VAL A 7 0.46 -4.61 -19.30
C VAL A 7 1.89 -4.09 -19.28
N LEU A 8 2.08 -2.86 -19.72
CA LEU A 8 3.35 -2.15 -19.63
C LEU A 8 3.28 -1.10 -18.52
N VAL A 9 4.05 -1.31 -17.45
CA VAL A 9 4.19 -0.36 -16.33
C VAL A 9 5.42 0.50 -16.55
N ILE A 10 5.22 1.77 -16.91
CA ILE A 10 6.30 2.73 -17.17
C ILE A 10 6.63 3.47 -15.88
N GLY A 11 7.89 3.36 -15.42
CA GLY A 11 8.32 3.88 -14.12
C GLY A 11 8.19 2.86 -12.98
N ALA A 12 8.39 1.58 -13.29
CA ALA A 12 8.23 0.46 -12.36
C ALA A 12 9.22 0.46 -11.18
N SER A 13 10.31 1.24 -11.21
CA SER A 13 11.20 1.41 -10.07
C SER A 13 10.75 2.49 -9.07
N GLY A 14 9.73 3.27 -9.43
CA GLY A 14 9.14 4.28 -8.53
C GLY A 14 8.23 3.66 -7.49
N LYS A 15 7.86 4.45 -6.46
CA LYS A 15 7.00 4.05 -5.34
C LYS A 15 5.74 3.28 -5.80
N LEU A 16 4.93 3.90 -6.64
CA LEU A 16 3.68 3.29 -7.11
C LEU A 16 3.93 2.25 -8.19
N GLY A 17 4.99 2.42 -9.00
CA GLY A 17 5.34 1.47 -10.05
C GLY A 17 5.77 0.12 -9.51
N SER A 18 6.57 0.08 -8.44
CA SER A 18 6.97 -1.18 -7.78
C SER A 18 5.79 -1.88 -7.13
N GLU A 19 4.91 -1.14 -6.45
CA GLU A 19 3.67 -1.68 -5.88
C GLU A 19 2.73 -2.24 -6.97
N LEU A 20 2.68 -1.61 -8.15
CA LEU A 20 1.90 -2.15 -9.28
C LEU A 20 2.46 -3.48 -9.78
N ILE A 21 3.79 -3.61 -9.96
CA ILE A 21 4.40 -4.89 -10.37
C ILE A 21 4.06 -5.98 -9.35
N GLU A 22 4.32 -5.73 -8.06
CA GLU A 22 4.02 -6.68 -6.98
C GLU A 22 2.51 -6.99 -6.91
N GLY A 23 1.67 -5.96 -7.06
CA GLY A 23 0.22 -6.09 -7.04
C GLY A 23 -0.31 -6.98 -8.18
N PHE A 24 0.20 -6.85 -9.40
CA PHE A 24 -0.17 -7.72 -10.50
C PHE A 24 0.30 -9.16 -10.30
N GLU A 25 1.53 -9.37 -9.79
CA GLU A 25 2.10 -10.70 -9.52
C GLU A 25 1.34 -11.43 -8.40
N ASN A 26 0.87 -10.70 -7.38
CA ASN A 26 0.24 -11.26 -6.18
C ASN A 26 -1.28 -11.16 -6.18
N SER A 27 -1.90 -10.44 -7.14
CA SER A 27 -3.35 -10.27 -7.18
C SER A 27 -4.08 -11.55 -7.60
N LYS A 28 -5.36 -11.60 -7.27
CA LYS A 28 -6.29 -12.63 -7.79
C LYS A 28 -6.36 -12.64 -9.33
N PHE A 29 -5.88 -11.59 -9.98
CA PHE A 29 -5.89 -11.41 -11.43
C PHE A 29 -4.57 -11.75 -12.12
N LYS A 30 -3.57 -12.30 -11.41
CA LYS A 30 -2.24 -12.65 -11.97
C LYS A 30 -2.28 -13.53 -13.22
N ASN A 31 -3.34 -14.35 -13.37
CA ASN A 31 -3.51 -15.21 -14.52
C ASN A 31 -4.12 -14.50 -15.74
N GLU A 32 -4.64 -13.27 -15.56
CA GLU A 32 -5.25 -12.46 -16.61
C GLU A 32 -4.26 -11.52 -17.28
N PHE A 33 -3.10 -11.29 -16.65
CA PHE A 33 -2.11 -10.32 -17.09
C PHE A 33 -0.72 -10.93 -17.33
N ASP A 34 -0.04 -10.39 -18.32
CA ASP A 34 1.41 -10.52 -18.54
C ASP A 34 2.00 -9.11 -18.37
N VAL A 35 2.84 -8.93 -17.33
CA VAL A 35 3.26 -7.61 -16.87
C VAL A 35 4.73 -7.37 -17.13
N THR A 36 5.04 -6.29 -17.84
CA THR A 36 6.39 -5.82 -18.08
C THR A 36 6.60 -4.45 -17.43
N GLY A 37 7.65 -4.33 -16.64
CA GLY A 37 8.04 -3.07 -16.02
C GLY A 37 9.18 -2.38 -16.75
N THR A 38 9.19 -1.03 -16.75
CA THR A 38 10.34 -0.25 -17.25
C THR A 38 10.85 0.75 -16.22
N SER A 39 12.14 1.09 -16.32
CA SER A 39 12.79 2.09 -15.49
C SER A 39 13.88 2.83 -16.23
N LYS A 40 14.08 4.12 -15.95
CA LYS A 40 15.21 4.88 -16.47
C LYS A 40 16.54 4.51 -15.81
N SER A 41 16.51 4.25 -14.50
CA SER A 41 17.71 4.18 -13.64
C SER A 41 17.93 2.83 -12.97
N SER A 42 17.06 1.83 -13.19
CA SER A 42 17.22 0.52 -12.54
C SER A 42 18.25 -0.35 -13.27
N THR A 43 19.11 -0.98 -12.50
CA THR A 43 20.03 -2.03 -12.96
C THR A 43 19.45 -3.43 -12.75
N SER A 44 18.18 -3.53 -12.34
CA SER A 44 17.50 -4.81 -12.14
C SER A 44 17.25 -5.51 -13.47
N ASN A 45 17.66 -6.75 -13.59
CA ASN A 45 17.40 -7.60 -14.76
C ASN A 45 15.90 -7.88 -15.01
N ARG A 46 15.02 -7.48 -14.07
CA ARG A 46 13.56 -7.62 -14.17
C ARG A 46 12.89 -6.44 -14.87
N LEU A 47 13.60 -5.32 -15.07
CA LEU A 47 13.02 -4.10 -15.64
C LEU A 47 13.75 -3.73 -16.93
N LEU A 48 12.98 -3.41 -17.97
CA LEU A 48 13.53 -2.88 -19.21
C LEU A 48 13.96 -1.42 -19.04
N SER A 49 15.07 -1.03 -19.68
CA SER A 49 15.55 0.37 -19.63
C SER A 49 14.71 1.25 -20.53
N LEU A 50 14.12 2.34 -19.97
CA LEU A 50 13.34 3.31 -20.74
C LEU A 50 13.45 4.72 -20.16
N ASP A 51 13.96 5.65 -20.95
CA ASP A 51 13.74 7.08 -20.79
C ASP A 51 12.57 7.51 -21.70
N ILE A 52 11.45 7.94 -21.11
CA ILE A 52 10.25 8.34 -21.85
C ILE A 52 10.46 9.60 -22.71
N THR A 53 11.53 10.36 -22.47
CA THR A 53 11.87 11.53 -23.26
C THR A 53 12.59 11.19 -24.57
N GLU A 54 13.00 9.93 -24.75
CA GLU A 54 13.68 9.41 -25.94
C GLU A 54 12.68 8.62 -26.79
N LYS A 55 12.13 9.26 -27.82
CA LYS A 55 11.05 8.72 -28.64
C LYS A 55 11.38 7.36 -29.26
N GLU A 56 12.61 7.17 -29.77
CA GLU A 56 13.05 5.90 -30.36
C GLU A 56 13.06 4.76 -29.34
N LYS A 57 13.48 5.03 -28.09
CA LYS A 57 13.42 4.02 -27.03
C LYS A 57 12.00 3.64 -26.67
N VAL A 58 11.09 4.62 -26.64
CA VAL A 58 9.66 4.36 -26.43
C VAL A 58 9.13 3.46 -27.55
N GLN A 59 9.42 3.77 -28.83
CA GLN A 59 9.03 2.95 -29.97
C GLN A 59 9.48 1.50 -29.80
N ASN A 60 10.77 1.29 -29.55
CA ASN A 60 11.36 -0.04 -29.41
C ASN A 60 10.69 -0.86 -28.29
N ILE A 61 10.37 -0.23 -27.15
CA ILE A 61 9.67 -0.91 -26.06
C ILE A 61 8.25 -1.31 -26.48
N PHE A 62 7.51 -0.42 -27.14
CA PHE A 62 6.15 -0.73 -27.60
C PHE A 62 6.12 -1.83 -28.66
N GLU A 63 7.05 -1.83 -29.60
CA GLU A 63 7.18 -2.87 -30.64
C GLU A 63 7.51 -4.25 -30.04
N ASN A 64 8.38 -4.29 -29.01
CA ASN A 64 8.78 -5.52 -28.34
C ASN A 64 7.67 -6.07 -27.42
N VAL A 65 7.05 -5.22 -26.61
CA VAL A 65 6.06 -5.64 -25.60
C VAL A 65 4.67 -5.82 -26.21
N LYS A 66 4.31 -5.00 -27.20
CA LYS A 66 2.97 -4.94 -27.82
C LYS A 66 1.86 -4.87 -26.78
N PRO A 67 1.88 -3.85 -25.89
CA PRO A 67 0.98 -3.80 -24.75
C PRO A 67 -0.49 -3.61 -25.18
N ASN A 68 -1.42 -4.21 -24.42
CA ASN A 68 -2.83 -3.91 -24.49
C ASN A 68 -3.20 -2.74 -23.57
N ILE A 69 -2.46 -2.64 -22.44
CA ILE A 69 -2.65 -1.61 -21.40
C ILE A 69 -1.28 -1.02 -21.07
N VAL A 70 -1.23 0.30 -20.97
CA VAL A 70 -0.05 1.05 -20.53
C VAL A 70 -0.40 1.81 -19.27
N ILE A 71 0.40 1.65 -18.20
CA ILE A 71 0.27 2.42 -16.97
C ILE A 71 1.47 3.37 -16.88
N LEU A 72 1.22 4.67 -17.04
CA LEU A 72 2.26 5.69 -16.98
C LEU A 72 2.39 6.25 -15.56
N SER A 73 3.30 5.64 -14.80
CA SER A 73 3.70 6.05 -13.45
C SER A 73 4.96 6.92 -13.42
N ALA A 74 5.76 6.90 -14.51
CA ALA A 74 6.96 7.72 -14.61
C ALA A 74 6.62 9.21 -14.70
N ALA A 75 7.13 9.99 -13.75
CA ALA A 75 7.01 11.44 -13.75
C ALA A 75 8.01 12.06 -12.77
N LEU A 76 8.32 13.35 -12.95
CA LEU A 76 8.95 14.16 -11.92
C LEU A 76 7.86 14.67 -10.98
N THR A 77 7.79 14.14 -9.74
CA THR A 77 6.68 14.40 -8.81
C THR A 77 7.06 15.19 -7.56
N TYR A 78 8.35 15.54 -7.39
CA TYR A 78 8.80 16.34 -6.26
C TYR A 78 8.61 17.82 -6.56
N ALA A 79 7.58 18.43 -5.96
CA ALA A 79 7.14 19.79 -6.31
C ALA A 79 8.23 20.85 -6.19
N GLU A 80 9.08 20.80 -5.13
CA GLU A 80 10.21 21.73 -4.97
C GLU A 80 11.19 21.63 -6.14
N TYR A 81 11.53 20.40 -6.54
CA TYR A 81 12.46 20.20 -7.65
C TYR A 81 11.86 20.58 -9.01
N CYS A 82 10.53 20.46 -9.15
CA CYS A 82 9.85 20.99 -10.35
C CYS A 82 9.95 22.51 -10.45
N GLU A 83 9.85 23.24 -9.32
CA GLU A 83 10.08 24.69 -9.30
C GLU A 83 11.54 25.07 -9.58
N GLU A 84 12.49 24.26 -9.13
CA GLU A 84 13.93 24.47 -9.38
C GLU A 84 14.33 24.14 -10.82
N GLN A 85 13.64 23.17 -11.45
CA GLN A 85 13.94 22.65 -12.77
C GLN A 85 12.68 22.59 -13.66
N PRO A 86 12.04 23.74 -13.99
CA PRO A 86 10.77 23.76 -14.70
C PRO A 86 10.85 23.15 -16.10
N GLU A 87 11.94 23.38 -16.84
CA GLU A 87 12.14 22.82 -18.16
C GLU A 87 12.31 21.28 -18.13
N LEU A 88 13.02 20.76 -17.12
CA LEU A 88 13.15 19.32 -16.92
C LEU A 88 11.80 18.70 -16.54
N ALA A 89 11.02 19.37 -15.69
CA ALA A 89 9.68 18.92 -15.32
C ALA A 89 8.77 18.86 -16.56
N LYS A 90 8.81 19.87 -17.41
CA LYS A 90 8.06 19.90 -18.68
C LYS A 90 8.54 18.81 -19.64
N LYS A 91 9.85 18.65 -19.82
CA LYS A 91 10.42 17.61 -20.67
C LYS A 91 9.97 16.22 -20.27
N ILE A 92 10.01 15.91 -18.95
CA ILE A 92 9.63 14.57 -18.47
C ILE A 92 8.11 14.42 -18.45
N ASN A 93 7.38 15.33 -17.78
CA ASN A 93 5.96 15.15 -17.50
C ASN A 93 5.07 15.42 -18.72
N VAL A 94 5.51 16.28 -19.66
CA VAL A 94 4.70 16.67 -20.82
C VAL A 94 5.21 15.98 -22.09
N GLU A 95 6.49 16.24 -22.49
CA GLU A 95 7.01 15.66 -23.73
C GLU A 95 7.15 14.14 -23.63
N GLY A 96 7.60 13.61 -22.47
CA GLY A 96 7.62 12.18 -22.22
C GLY A 96 6.22 11.56 -22.32
N THR A 97 5.20 12.20 -21.73
CA THR A 97 3.81 11.75 -21.86
C THR A 97 3.32 11.78 -23.32
N LYS A 98 3.70 12.80 -24.09
CA LYS A 98 3.35 12.92 -25.50
C LYS A 98 3.91 11.75 -26.33
N ASN A 99 5.16 11.35 -26.08
CA ASN A 99 5.75 10.16 -26.74
C ASN A 99 4.94 8.90 -26.44
N ILE A 100 4.57 8.68 -25.17
CA ILE A 100 3.76 7.51 -24.78
C ILE A 100 2.38 7.54 -25.45
N VAL A 101 1.71 8.70 -25.44
CA VAL A 101 0.37 8.89 -26.08
C VAL A 101 0.42 8.58 -27.57
N GLU A 102 1.47 8.99 -28.27
CA GLU A 102 1.65 8.72 -29.69
C GLU A 102 1.64 7.21 -29.99
N PHE A 103 2.46 6.43 -29.26
CA PHE A 103 2.51 4.98 -29.47
C PHE A 103 1.27 4.24 -28.93
N CYS A 104 0.64 4.72 -27.87
CA CYS A 104 -0.65 4.18 -27.44
C CYS A 104 -1.71 4.32 -28.54
N LYS A 105 -1.73 5.46 -29.29
CA LYS A 105 -2.62 5.64 -30.43
C LYS A 105 -2.33 4.69 -31.58
N ILE A 106 -1.04 4.57 -31.95
CA ILE A 106 -0.59 3.69 -33.06
C ILE A 106 -1.00 2.24 -32.79
N MET A 107 -0.82 1.78 -31.56
CA MET A 107 -1.08 0.38 -31.16
C MET A 107 -2.48 0.16 -30.58
N ASN A 108 -3.31 1.18 -30.51
CA ASN A 108 -4.66 1.11 -29.91
C ASN A 108 -4.66 0.57 -28.48
N CYS A 109 -3.68 1.02 -27.64
CA CYS A 109 -3.56 0.61 -26.25
C CYS A 109 -4.45 1.45 -25.35
N LYS A 110 -4.97 0.86 -24.29
CA LYS A 110 -5.55 1.59 -23.17
C LYS A 110 -4.45 2.27 -22.35
N LEU A 111 -4.56 3.58 -22.11
CA LEU A 111 -3.58 4.32 -21.29
C LEU A 111 -4.18 4.69 -19.94
N ILE A 112 -3.52 4.27 -18.85
CA ILE A 112 -3.79 4.73 -17.48
C ILE A 112 -2.69 5.72 -17.09
N PHE A 113 -3.09 6.97 -16.87
CA PHE A 113 -2.18 8.07 -16.53
C PHE A 113 -2.35 8.50 -15.08
N LEU A 114 -1.24 8.56 -14.34
CA LEU A 114 -1.24 9.02 -12.95
C LEU A 114 -1.06 10.53 -12.89
N SER A 115 -2.14 11.23 -12.54
CA SER A 115 -2.19 12.65 -12.28
C SER A 115 -2.14 12.96 -10.77
N SER A 116 -2.46 14.18 -10.38
CA SER A 116 -2.34 14.67 -9.01
C SER A 116 -3.48 15.61 -8.65
N ASP A 117 -3.78 15.71 -7.36
CA ASP A 117 -4.61 16.74 -6.74
C ASP A 117 -4.06 18.16 -6.95
N TYR A 118 -2.77 18.32 -7.25
CA TYR A 118 -2.13 19.64 -7.55
C TYR A 118 -2.62 20.28 -8.85
N VAL A 119 -3.50 19.62 -9.60
CA VAL A 119 -4.23 20.24 -10.71
C VAL A 119 -5.23 21.30 -10.23
N PHE A 120 -5.57 21.32 -8.93
CA PHE A 120 -6.50 22.24 -8.31
C PHE A 120 -5.78 23.28 -7.42
N ASP A 121 -6.43 24.42 -7.19
CA ASP A 121 -5.90 25.53 -6.39
C ASP A 121 -6.24 25.44 -4.88
N GLY A 122 -7.14 24.55 -4.50
CA GLY A 122 -7.55 24.37 -3.12
C GLY A 122 -8.43 25.48 -2.55
N LYS A 123 -9.21 26.19 -3.39
CA LYS A 123 -10.08 27.31 -2.95
C LYS A 123 -11.55 26.93 -2.85
N THR A 124 -12.05 26.03 -3.68
CA THR A 124 -13.48 25.80 -3.92
C THR A 124 -13.93 24.34 -3.81
N GLY A 125 -13.16 23.48 -3.10
CA GLY A 125 -13.53 22.07 -2.92
C GLY A 125 -14.88 21.85 -2.18
N PRO A 126 -15.47 20.64 -2.20
CA PRO A 126 -14.90 19.43 -2.81
C PRO A 126 -14.92 19.46 -4.35
N TYR A 127 -13.78 19.05 -4.96
CA TYR A 127 -13.63 19.02 -6.41
C TYR A 127 -14.16 17.70 -6.99
N SER A 128 -14.98 17.80 -8.03
CA SER A 128 -15.35 16.66 -8.89
C SER A 128 -14.37 16.51 -10.04
N GLU A 129 -14.46 15.40 -10.79
CA GLU A 129 -13.65 15.15 -11.98
C GLU A 129 -13.84 16.20 -13.07
N ASN A 130 -15.02 16.85 -13.10
CA ASN A 130 -15.39 17.90 -14.05
C ASN A 130 -15.02 19.31 -13.57
N SER A 131 -14.51 19.47 -12.34
CA SER A 131 -14.11 20.77 -11.81
C SER A 131 -12.97 21.38 -12.63
N VAL A 132 -13.01 22.69 -12.81
CA VAL A 132 -11.97 23.43 -13.57
C VAL A 132 -10.65 23.32 -12.82
N THR A 133 -9.61 22.92 -13.55
CA THR A 133 -8.24 22.86 -13.03
C THR A 133 -7.63 24.25 -12.98
N ASN A 134 -6.93 24.57 -11.86
CA ASN A 134 -6.22 25.83 -11.65
C ASN A 134 -4.94 25.61 -10.82
N PRO A 135 -3.88 25.01 -11.42
CA PRO A 135 -2.68 24.60 -10.70
C PRO A 135 -1.85 25.78 -10.23
N LEU A 136 -1.34 25.73 -8.99
CA LEU A 136 -0.55 26.79 -8.37
C LEU A 136 0.95 26.65 -8.61
N ASN A 137 1.44 25.47 -8.95
CA ASN A 137 2.88 25.15 -9.05
C ASN A 137 3.20 24.42 -10.37
N ILE A 138 4.50 24.32 -10.68
CA ILE A 138 5.00 23.71 -11.93
C ILE A 138 4.56 22.25 -12.05
N LEU A 139 4.59 21.47 -10.95
CA LEU A 139 4.11 20.09 -10.97
C LEU A 139 2.65 20.01 -11.43
N GLY A 140 1.76 20.78 -10.82
CA GLY A 140 0.34 20.85 -11.20
C GLY A 140 0.13 21.30 -12.64
N LYS A 141 0.87 22.34 -13.09
CA LYS A 141 0.81 22.86 -14.47
C LYS A 141 1.20 21.79 -15.48
N THR A 142 2.31 21.08 -15.25
CA THR A 142 2.75 19.98 -16.14
C THR A 142 1.80 18.81 -16.14
N LYS A 143 1.14 18.49 -15.00
CA LYS A 143 0.11 17.45 -14.94
C LYS A 143 -1.14 17.83 -15.74
N VAL A 144 -1.63 19.08 -15.62
CA VAL A 144 -2.77 19.58 -16.43
C VAL A 144 -2.46 19.52 -17.92
N GLU A 145 -1.25 19.92 -18.32
CA GLU A 145 -0.83 19.86 -19.73
C GLU A 145 -0.78 18.40 -20.23
N ALA A 146 -0.24 17.49 -19.43
CA ALA A 146 -0.21 16.07 -19.73
C ALA A 146 -1.61 15.43 -19.80
N GLU A 147 -2.55 15.78 -18.89
CA GLU A 147 -3.94 15.33 -18.96
C GLU A 147 -4.60 15.69 -20.30
N LYS A 148 -4.40 16.92 -20.78
CA LYS A 148 -4.92 17.37 -22.10
C LYS A 148 -4.35 16.55 -23.27
N ILE A 149 -3.11 16.08 -23.14
CA ILE A 149 -2.49 15.21 -24.16
C ILE A 149 -3.08 13.79 -24.09
N VAL A 150 -3.25 13.25 -22.88
CA VAL A 150 -3.82 11.91 -22.64
C VAL A 150 -5.28 11.84 -23.11
N GLN A 151 -6.08 12.87 -22.89
CA GLN A 151 -7.47 12.95 -23.35
C GLN A 151 -7.64 12.86 -24.87
N LYS A 152 -6.56 12.94 -25.65
CA LYS A 152 -6.58 12.70 -27.11
C LYS A 152 -6.62 11.21 -27.49
N ILE A 153 -6.55 10.30 -26.53
CA ILE A 153 -6.76 8.86 -26.71
C ILE A 153 -8.17 8.52 -26.26
N ASP A 154 -8.94 7.77 -27.05
CA ASP A 154 -10.31 7.38 -26.69
C ASP A 154 -10.32 6.44 -25.47
N GLU A 155 -9.41 5.46 -25.45
CA GLU A 155 -9.25 4.50 -24.37
C GLU A 155 -8.23 5.00 -23.34
N HIS A 156 -8.63 5.97 -22.50
CA HIS A 156 -7.78 6.48 -21.42
C HIS A 156 -8.48 6.47 -20.06
N ILE A 157 -7.68 6.31 -19.02
CA ILE A 157 -8.05 6.59 -17.63
C ILE A 157 -7.02 7.58 -17.07
N ILE A 158 -7.50 8.70 -16.53
CA ILE A 158 -6.68 9.66 -15.78
C ILE A 158 -7.04 9.50 -14.32
N ILE A 159 -6.05 9.16 -13.49
CA ILE A 159 -6.22 9.01 -12.05
C ILE A 159 -5.62 10.22 -11.36
N ARG A 160 -6.46 11.09 -10.80
CA ARG A 160 -6.03 12.15 -9.90
C ARG A 160 -5.98 11.60 -8.48
N THR A 161 -4.79 11.51 -7.93
CA THR A 161 -4.53 11.00 -6.59
C THR A 161 -3.81 12.02 -5.72
N ALA A 162 -3.77 11.79 -4.41
CA ALA A 162 -3.16 12.70 -3.45
C ALA A 162 -2.34 11.92 -2.41
N TRP A 163 -1.28 12.54 -1.90
CA TRP A 163 -0.52 12.12 -0.72
C TRP A 163 -0.24 10.62 -0.66
N VAL A 164 0.25 10.04 -1.76
CA VAL A 164 0.55 8.62 -1.83
C VAL A 164 1.66 8.25 -0.85
N ASN A 165 1.36 7.35 0.07
CA ASN A 165 2.26 6.88 1.12
C ASN A 165 2.47 5.38 1.03
N ASP A 166 3.67 4.97 1.42
CA ASP A 166 4.09 3.61 1.67
C ASP A 166 5.10 3.61 2.82
N ILE A 167 5.57 2.43 3.20
CA ILE A 167 6.62 2.26 4.20
C ILE A 167 7.77 1.40 3.69
N ASN A 168 7.91 1.26 2.36
CA ASN A 168 8.97 0.47 1.76
C ASN A 168 10.35 1.05 2.05
N LYS A 169 11.34 0.19 2.34
CA LYS A 169 12.71 0.60 2.64
C LYS A 169 13.26 1.46 1.49
N GLY A 170 13.75 2.66 1.84
CA GLY A 170 14.27 3.62 0.86
C GLY A 170 13.20 4.52 0.22
N SER A 171 11.91 4.32 0.52
CA SER A 171 10.86 5.24 0.09
C SER A 171 11.03 6.63 0.72
N LYS A 172 10.69 7.65 -0.07
CA LYS A 172 10.64 9.05 0.38
C LYS A 172 9.21 9.48 0.73
N SER A 173 8.38 8.55 1.24
CA SER A 173 7.01 8.87 1.65
C SER A 173 6.98 9.77 2.88
N TYR A 174 5.93 10.58 2.99
CA TYR A 174 5.75 11.46 4.15
C TYR A 174 5.58 10.63 5.44
N ALA A 175 4.83 9.54 5.39
CA ALA A 175 4.63 8.66 6.53
C ALA A 175 5.96 8.07 7.03
N LEU A 176 6.78 7.54 6.13
CA LEU A 176 8.07 6.98 6.52
C LEU A 176 9.03 8.03 7.08
N HIS A 177 9.00 9.26 6.52
CA HIS A 177 9.75 10.39 7.07
C HIS A 177 9.34 10.70 8.52
N ILE A 178 8.02 10.76 8.82
CA ILE A 178 7.51 10.97 10.18
C ILE A 178 7.98 9.87 11.12
N ILE A 179 7.79 8.59 10.75
CA ILE A 179 8.17 7.45 11.56
C ILE A 179 9.67 7.49 11.90
N ASN A 180 10.53 7.65 10.90
CA ASN A 180 11.98 7.63 11.09
C ASN A 180 12.45 8.83 11.95
N SER A 181 11.94 10.03 11.69
CA SER A 181 12.33 11.22 12.46
C SER A 181 11.92 11.11 13.92
N LEU A 182 10.71 10.64 14.22
CA LEU A 182 10.26 10.47 15.60
C LEU A 182 10.99 9.34 16.33
N LYS A 183 11.39 8.26 15.66
CA LYS A 183 12.26 7.22 16.23
C LYS A 183 13.64 7.75 16.62
N GLU A 184 14.13 8.74 15.89
CA GLU A 184 15.37 9.44 16.20
C GLU A 184 15.19 10.60 17.18
N ASN A 185 14.00 10.73 17.81
CA ASN A 185 13.61 11.84 18.70
C ASN A 185 13.79 13.24 18.09
N LYS A 186 13.64 13.37 16.76
CA LYS A 186 13.71 14.64 16.05
C LYS A 186 12.38 15.35 16.04
N GLU A 187 12.39 16.67 16.29
CA GLU A 187 11.22 17.52 16.12
C GLU A 187 10.85 17.65 14.64
N ILE A 188 9.55 17.61 14.34
CA ILE A 188 8.99 17.72 13.00
C ILE A 188 8.05 18.92 12.92
N LYS A 189 8.22 19.77 11.91
CA LYS A 189 7.26 20.82 11.58
C LYS A 189 6.28 20.31 10.54
N ALA A 190 4.99 20.33 10.86
CA ALA A 190 3.92 19.86 9.97
C ALA A 190 2.88 20.98 9.73
N PRO A 191 2.49 21.25 8.46
CA PRO A 191 1.57 22.34 8.17
C PRO A 191 0.15 22.03 8.65
N ILE A 192 -0.45 23.01 9.37
CA ILE A 192 -1.83 22.96 9.85
C ILE A 192 -2.84 23.46 8.81
N ASP A 193 -2.37 24.09 7.74
CA ASP A 193 -3.18 24.74 6.71
C ASP A 193 -3.05 24.09 5.31
N GLN A 194 -2.47 22.88 5.23
CA GLN A 194 -2.47 22.04 4.03
C GLN A 194 -3.31 20.81 4.29
N PHE A 195 -4.47 20.72 3.63
CA PHE A 195 -5.44 19.64 3.76
C PHE A 195 -5.50 18.80 2.50
N GLY A 196 -5.72 17.50 2.65
CA GLY A 196 -5.84 16.55 1.54
C GLY A 196 -6.16 15.14 2.03
N HIS A 197 -6.00 14.18 1.13
CA HIS A 197 -6.33 12.79 1.38
C HIS A 197 -5.06 11.91 1.40
N PRO A 198 -4.64 11.38 2.56
CA PRO A 198 -3.63 10.31 2.57
C PRO A 198 -4.12 9.10 1.78
N THR A 199 -3.25 8.55 0.95
CA THR A 199 -3.56 7.42 0.08
C THR A 199 -2.49 6.35 0.23
N LEU A 200 -2.89 5.13 0.61
CA LEU A 200 -1.98 3.99 0.69
C LEU A 200 -1.66 3.48 -0.72
N ALA A 201 -0.39 3.35 -1.04
CA ALA A 201 0.07 2.95 -2.37
C ALA A 201 -0.48 1.58 -2.81
N SER A 202 -0.49 0.58 -1.93
CA SER A 202 -1.01 -0.75 -2.24
C SER A 202 -2.52 -0.72 -2.56
N ASN A 203 -3.34 0.02 -1.79
CA ASN A 203 -4.77 0.14 -2.07
C ASN A 203 -5.04 0.89 -3.39
N LEU A 204 -4.26 1.94 -3.67
CA LEU A 204 -4.34 2.62 -4.97
C LEU A 204 -4.00 1.66 -6.12
N CYS A 205 -2.99 0.79 -5.95
CA CYS A 205 -2.62 -0.21 -6.94
C CYS A 205 -3.73 -1.25 -7.18
N GLU A 206 -4.36 -1.76 -6.13
CA GLU A 206 -5.49 -2.68 -6.25
C GLU A 206 -6.62 -2.07 -7.08
N ILE A 207 -6.95 -0.80 -6.82
CA ILE A 207 -7.98 -0.06 -7.58
C ILE A 207 -7.57 0.10 -9.05
N ILE A 208 -6.30 0.43 -9.32
CA ILE A 208 -5.78 0.55 -10.69
C ILE A 208 -5.88 -0.79 -11.43
N ILE A 209 -5.51 -1.90 -10.78
CA ILE A 209 -5.60 -3.25 -11.35
C ILE A 209 -7.05 -3.60 -11.66
N GLU A 210 -8.00 -3.29 -10.78
CA GLU A 210 -9.42 -3.48 -11.05
C GLU A 210 -9.89 -2.66 -12.26
N LEU A 211 -9.45 -1.41 -12.38
CA LEU A 211 -9.77 -0.54 -13.51
C LEU A 211 -9.18 -1.05 -14.85
N CYS A 212 -8.05 -1.79 -14.81
CA CYS A 212 -7.50 -2.45 -16.01
C CYS A 212 -8.45 -3.50 -16.59
N LEU A 213 -9.25 -4.15 -15.74
CA LEU A 213 -10.23 -5.19 -16.17
C LEU A 213 -11.52 -4.59 -16.64
N LYS A 214 -11.90 -3.44 -16.11
CA LYS A 214 -13.18 -2.80 -16.42
C LYS A 214 -13.10 -1.95 -17.69
N ASN A 215 -14.18 -1.97 -18.47
CA ASN A 215 -14.30 -1.11 -19.63
C ASN A 215 -14.70 0.32 -19.21
N LYS A 216 -13.81 0.99 -18.45
CA LYS A 216 -13.99 2.36 -17.97
C LYS A 216 -13.00 3.29 -18.64
N LYS A 217 -13.42 4.56 -18.78
CA LYS A 217 -12.59 5.62 -19.37
C LYS A 217 -12.91 6.99 -18.78
N GLY A 218 -12.00 7.94 -19.01
CA GLY A 218 -12.08 9.30 -18.51
C GLY A 218 -11.34 9.53 -17.20
N ILE A 219 -11.72 10.57 -16.48
CA ILE A 219 -11.04 11.00 -15.25
C ILE A 219 -11.68 10.35 -14.05
N PHE A 220 -10.85 9.92 -13.09
CA PHE A 220 -11.26 9.40 -11.78
C PHE A 220 -10.44 10.04 -10.67
N HIS A 221 -11.09 10.40 -9.58
CA HIS A 221 -10.44 10.74 -8.32
C HIS A 221 -10.26 9.46 -7.49
N VAL A 222 -9.03 9.12 -7.13
CA VAL A 222 -8.70 7.90 -6.37
C VAL A 222 -7.76 8.24 -5.24
N THR A 223 -8.30 8.32 -4.01
CA THR A 223 -7.54 8.62 -2.78
C THR A 223 -8.10 7.82 -1.62
N GLY A 224 -7.47 7.89 -0.45
CA GLY A 224 -8.10 7.42 0.79
C GLY A 224 -9.32 8.28 1.17
N LEU A 225 -10.23 7.71 2.00
CA LEU A 225 -11.48 8.36 2.37
C LEU A 225 -11.31 9.58 3.27
N THR A 226 -10.26 9.58 4.12
CA THR A 226 -10.13 10.58 5.18
C THR A 226 -9.51 11.86 4.64
N TYR A 227 -10.17 13.00 4.92
CA TYR A 227 -9.70 14.34 4.61
C TYR A 227 -9.22 15.04 5.88
N LEU A 228 -7.96 15.47 5.93
CA LEU A 228 -7.35 16.08 7.12
C LEU A 228 -6.11 16.93 6.76
N SER A 229 -5.60 17.69 7.74
CA SER A 229 -4.34 18.43 7.56
C SER A 229 -3.10 17.54 7.60
N ARG A 230 -1.98 18.02 7.06
CA ARG A 230 -0.67 17.35 7.18
C ARG A 230 -0.24 17.16 8.64
N TYR A 231 -0.58 18.11 9.50
CA TYR A 231 -0.31 18.03 10.93
C TYR A 231 -1.10 16.88 11.58
N GLU A 232 -2.41 16.85 11.37
CA GLU A 232 -3.25 15.76 11.90
C GLU A 232 -2.79 14.40 11.37
N PHE A 233 -2.45 14.31 10.09
CA PHE A 233 -1.91 13.07 9.52
C PHE A 233 -0.61 12.63 10.21
N ALA A 234 0.33 13.55 10.47
CA ALA A 234 1.56 13.24 11.20
C ALA A 234 1.28 12.75 12.63
N VAL A 235 0.32 13.39 13.33
CA VAL A 235 -0.09 12.99 14.68
C VAL A 235 -0.72 11.60 14.68
N GLU A 236 -1.61 11.29 13.73
CA GLU A 236 -2.23 9.96 13.62
C GLU A 236 -1.21 8.86 13.28
N ILE A 237 -0.21 9.15 12.42
CA ILE A 237 0.92 8.24 12.21
C ILE A 237 1.66 7.99 13.53
N ALA A 238 2.02 9.04 14.28
CA ALA A 238 2.74 8.90 15.54
C ALA A 238 1.97 8.03 16.55
N LYS A 239 0.67 8.27 16.70
CA LYS A 239 -0.21 7.48 17.58
C LYS A 239 -0.27 6.02 17.13
N ALA A 240 -0.48 5.77 15.84
CA ALA A 240 -0.59 4.42 15.30
C ALA A 240 0.69 3.59 15.52
N PHE A 241 1.86 4.24 15.47
CA PHE A 241 3.16 3.61 15.65
C PHE A 241 3.72 3.70 17.07
N GLY A 242 2.92 4.19 18.04
CA GLY A 242 3.35 4.32 19.44
C GLY A 242 4.53 5.28 19.63
N LEU A 243 4.65 6.32 18.79
CA LEU A 243 5.74 7.29 18.80
C LEU A 243 5.32 8.60 19.51
N ASN A 244 6.32 9.34 19.98
CA ASN A 244 6.08 10.59 20.71
C ASN A 244 5.54 11.70 19.79
N HIS A 245 4.23 11.87 19.75
CA HIS A 245 3.55 12.90 18.94
C HIS A 245 3.78 14.34 19.44
N THR A 246 4.28 14.56 20.67
CA THR A 246 4.56 15.92 21.18
C THR A 246 5.75 16.58 20.45
N LEU A 247 6.56 15.80 19.75
CA LEU A 247 7.64 16.28 18.88
C LEU A 247 7.14 16.85 17.55
N ILE A 248 5.84 16.73 17.25
CA ILE A 248 5.25 17.28 16.02
C ILE A 248 4.73 18.67 16.31
N LYS A 249 5.31 19.68 15.66
CA LYS A 249 4.92 21.08 15.81
C LYS A 249 4.06 21.51 14.62
N GLY A 250 2.83 21.93 14.92
CA GLY A 250 1.93 22.52 13.94
C GLY A 250 2.43 23.91 13.54
N VAL A 251 2.63 24.16 12.25
CA VAL A 251 3.08 25.44 11.70
C VAL A 251 2.23 25.85 10.50
N LYS A 252 2.21 27.14 10.16
CA LYS A 252 1.57 27.60 8.91
C LYS A 252 2.52 27.41 7.73
N SER A 253 1.98 27.15 6.53
CA SER A 253 2.77 26.93 5.30
C SER A 253 3.88 27.94 5.05
N PRO A 254 3.72 29.26 5.27
CA PRO A 254 4.80 30.23 5.06
C PRO A 254 6.05 29.98 5.93
N GLU A 255 5.88 29.40 7.12
CA GLU A 255 7.00 29.11 8.03
C GLU A 255 7.93 28.01 7.50
N LEU A 256 7.42 27.17 6.58
CA LEU A 256 8.20 26.08 5.96
C LEU A 256 9.09 26.55 4.81
N LYS A 257 8.94 27.82 4.37
CA LYS A 257 9.72 28.42 3.27
C LYS A 257 9.78 27.55 2.00
N GLN A 258 8.67 26.87 1.69
CA GLN A 258 8.56 26.02 0.50
C GLN A 258 8.55 26.89 -0.78
N LYS A 259 9.34 26.52 -1.79
CA LYS A 259 9.38 27.24 -3.08
C LYS A 259 8.11 26.99 -3.89
N ALA A 260 7.67 25.73 -3.95
CA ALA A 260 6.44 25.37 -4.64
C ALA A 260 5.22 25.78 -3.80
N LEU A 261 4.36 26.62 -4.37
CA LEU A 261 3.08 26.96 -3.77
C LEU A 261 2.20 25.69 -3.71
N ARG A 262 1.73 25.36 -2.52
CA ARG A 262 0.83 24.21 -2.34
C ARG A 262 -0.60 24.67 -2.15
N PRO A 263 -1.56 24.00 -2.80
CA PRO A 263 -2.96 24.26 -2.52
C PRO A 263 -3.26 23.96 -1.06
N LYS A 264 -4.09 24.81 -0.41
CA LYS A 264 -4.36 24.70 1.02
C LYS A 264 -5.40 23.61 1.34
N LYS A 265 -6.46 23.52 0.53
CA LYS A 265 -7.62 22.64 0.82
C LYS A 265 -8.07 21.93 -0.45
N VAL A 266 -7.47 20.78 -0.76
CA VAL A 266 -7.92 19.98 -1.89
C VAL A 266 -8.69 18.77 -1.37
N GLU A 267 -10.00 18.91 -1.32
CA GLU A 267 -10.92 17.83 -1.06
C GLU A 267 -11.42 17.27 -2.39
N LEU A 268 -11.15 16.00 -2.65
CA LEU A 268 -11.57 15.32 -3.87
C LEU A 268 -12.87 14.55 -3.63
N ASN A 269 -13.87 14.77 -4.48
CA ASN A 269 -15.09 13.98 -4.46
C ASN A 269 -14.82 12.58 -5.01
N LEU A 270 -15.16 11.54 -4.26
CA LEU A 270 -14.89 10.14 -4.58
C LEU A 270 -16.15 9.38 -5.04
N ASN A 271 -17.31 10.05 -5.18
CA ASN A 271 -18.58 9.38 -5.51
C ASN A 271 -18.51 8.58 -6.81
N LYS A 272 -17.81 9.10 -7.82
CA LYS A 272 -17.66 8.39 -9.08
C LYS A 272 -16.92 7.07 -8.91
N ILE A 273 -15.75 7.09 -8.30
CA ILE A 273 -14.94 5.87 -8.15
C ILE A 273 -15.60 4.84 -7.25
N THR A 274 -16.27 5.25 -6.17
CA THR A 274 -16.96 4.33 -5.23
C THR A 274 -18.11 3.56 -5.87
N THR A 275 -18.74 4.09 -6.92
CA THR A 275 -19.78 3.38 -7.68
C THR A 275 -19.22 2.47 -8.78
N GLU A 276 -17.98 2.66 -9.16
CA GLU A 276 -17.37 2.00 -10.32
C GLU A 276 -16.48 0.81 -9.97
N ILE A 277 -16.06 0.70 -8.72
CA ILE A 277 -15.15 -0.36 -8.22
C ILE A 277 -15.80 -1.20 -7.14
N THR A 278 -15.25 -2.41 -6.95
CA THR A 278 -15.59 -3.32 -5.84
C THR A 278 -14.53 -3.29 -4.73
N ILE A 279 -13.31 -2.92 -5.06
CA ILE A 279 -12.22 -2.74 -4.09
C ILE A 279 -12.60 -1.61 -3.12
N LYS A 280 -12.48 -1.89 -1.83
CA LYS A 280 -12.75 -0.91 -0.78
C LYS A 280 -11.71 0.21 -0.80
N ILE A 281 -12.18 1.45 -0.80
CA ILE A 281 -11.34 2.62 -0.53
C ILE A 281 -11.14 2.73 0.98
N LEU A 282 -9.90 2.86 1.43
CA LEU A 282 -9.55 2.77 2.84
C LEU A 282 -9.67 4.10 3.58
N SER A 283 -10.19 4.04 4.81
CA SER A 283 -10.04 5.12 5.79
C SER A 283 -8.58 5.25 6.25
N LEU A 284 -8.22 6.39 6.87
CA LEU A 284 -6.87 6.58 7.42
C LEU A 284 -6.50 5.50 8.44
N ARG A 285 -7.43 5.13 9.32
CA ARG A 285 -7.20 4.10 10.32
C ARG A 285 -6.77 2.79 9.68
N GLU A 286 -7.52 2.32 8.70
CA GLU A 286 -7.22 1.07 7.98
C GLU A 286 -5.87 1.14 7.25
N GLN A 287 -5.58 2.27 6.60
CA GLN A 287 -4.28 2.50 5.97
C GLN A 287 -3.12 2.39 6.98
N LEU A 288 -3.26 3.02 8.15
CA LEU A 288 -2.23 3.00 9.18
C LEU A 288 -2.06 1.62 9.83
N GLU A 289 -3.14 0.85 9.99
CA GLU A 289 -3.10 -0.53 10.45
C GLU A 289 -2.28 -1.41 9.49
N ILE A 290 -2.52 -1.29 8.17
CA ILE A 290 -1.75 -2.00 7.14
C ILE A 290 -0.28 -1.55 7.15
N MET A 291 -0.04 -0.25 7.12
CA MET A 291 1.32 0.30 7.14
C MET A 291 2.09 -0.18 8.36
N ARG A 292 1.45 -0.23 9.51
CA ARG A 292 2.06 -0.73 10.74
C ARG A 292 2.40 -2.20 10.64
N ALA A 293 1.46 -3.04 10.20
CA ALA A 293 1.70 -4.46 9.97
C ALA A 293 2.91 -4.69 9.04
N GLN A 294 2.95 -4.00 7.90
CA GLN A 294 4.06 -4.09 6.95
C GLN A 294 5.38 -3.59 7.52
N TYR A 295 5.36 -2.53 8.35
CA TYR A 295 6.57 -1.95 8.94
C TYR A 295 7.17 -2.88 10.00
N GLU A 296 6.34 -3.43 10.88
CA GLU A 296 6.75 -4.32 11.96
C GLU A 296 7.25 -5.66 11.42
N PHE A 297 6.66 -6.15 10.30
CA PHE A 297 7.14 -7.34 9.61
C PHE A 297 8.62 -7.22 9.16
N LYS A 298 9.08 -6.03 8.77
CA LYS A 298 10.49 -5.80 8.35
C LYS A 298 11.51 -5.79 9.50
N THR A 299 11.06 -5.72 10.75
CA THR A 299 11.92 -5.81 11.95
C THR A 299 11.90 -7.20 12.56
N SER A 300 11.45 -8.21 11.83
CA SER A 300 10.96 -9.47 12.32
C SER A 300 12.03 -10.44 12.81
N ILE A 301 11.58 -11.31 13.66
CA ILE A 301 12.15 -12.60 14.03
C ILE A 301 12.28 -13.46 12.78
N ASN A 302 13.40 -14.16 12.62
CA ASN A 302 13.60 -15.09 11.50
C ASN A 302 12.48 -16.15 11.45
N ASP A 303 12.12 -16.55 10.24
CA ASP A 303 11.13 -17.59 9.91
C ASP A 303 9.68 -17.26 10.31
N ILE A 304 9.39 -16.04 10.79
CA ILE A 304 8.01 -15.54 10.87
C ILE A 304 7.57 -15.09 9.48
N GLU A 305 6.39 -15.51 9.06
CA GLU A 305 5.83 -15.14 7.76
C GLU A 305 4.44 -14.52 7.94
N LEU A 306 4.20 -13.43 7.21
CA LEU A 306 2.87 -12.86 7.03
C LEU A 306 2.41 -13.16 5.60
N ILE A 307 1.52 -14.13 5.47
CA ILE A 307 1.11 -14.71 4.20
C ILE A 307 -0.22 -14.10 3.77
N PRO A 308 -0.28 -13.39 2.63
CA PRO A 308 -1.54 -12.85 2.14
C PRO A 308 -2.52 -13.97 1.78
N ILE A 309 -3.79 -13.78 2.14
CA ILE A 309 -4.87 -14.73 1.83
C ILE A 309 -5.67 -14.16 0.66
N SER A 310 -5.69 -14.90 -0.45
CA SER A 310 -6.48 -14.52 -1.61
C SER A 310 -7.97 -14.62 -1.33
N GLN A 311 -8.69 -13.54 -1.63
CA GLN A 311 -10.13 -13.46 -1.55
C GLN A 311 -10.75 -13.45 -2.94
N PHE A 312 -11.78 -14.26 -3.15
CA PHE A 312 -12.58 -14.32 -4.36
C PHE A 312 -13.94 -13.68 -4.08
N ILE A 313 -14.17 -12.51 -4.64
CA ILE A 313 -15.39 -11.72 -4.40
C ILE A 313 -16.27 -11.77 -5.64
N ASP A 314 -17.53 -12.19 -5.49
CA ASP A 314 -18.55 -12.09 -6.53
C ASP A 314 -19.88 -11.56 -5.94
N GLN A 315 -20.93 -11.49 -6.74
CA GLN A 315 -22.24 -11.00 -6.31
C GLN A 315 -22.91 -11.84 -5.19
N ARG A 316 -22.37 -13.01 -4.87
CA ARG A 316 -22.86 -13.91 -3.79
C ARG A 316 -22.08 -13.70 -2.48
N GLY A 317 -20.94 -12.95 -2.50
CA GLY A 317 -20.11 -12.69 -1.34
C GLY A 317 -18.62 -12.93 -1.59
N THR A 318 -17.90 -13.23 -0.51
CA THR A 318 -16.45 -13.45 -0.53
C THR A 318 -16.10 -14.89 -0.18
N LEU A 319 -15.27 -15.54 -1.01
CA LEU A 319 -14.61 -16.80 -0.71
C LEU A 319 -13.14 -16.52 -0.42
N ALA A 320 -12.63 -17.01 0.71
CA ALA A 320 -11.21 -16.97 1.05
C ALA A 320 -10.67 -18.38 1.29
N VAL A 321 -9.49 -18.70 0.73
CA VAL A 321 -8.82 -19.97 0.99
C VAL A 321 -7.82 -19.76 2.11
N LEU A 322 -8.18 -20.15 3.32
CA LEU A 322 -7.43 -19.87 4.54
C LEU A 322 -6.20 -20.77 4.72
N ALA A 323 -6.21 -21.96 4.15
CA ALA A 323 -5.07 -22.88 4.13
C ALA A 323 -5.19 -23.87 2.95
N SER A 324 -4.06 -24.28 2.39
CA SER A 324 -4.02 -25.28 1.32
C SER A 324 -2.66 -25.96 1.26
N LYS A 325 -2.61 -27.17 0.73
CA LYS A 325 -1.37 -27.86 0.41
C LYS A 325 -1.02 -27.61 -1.06
N GLY A 326 0.15 -26.98 -1.31
CA GLY A 326 0.67 -26.82 -2.66
C GLY A 326 0.10 -25.63 -3.47
N ARG A 327 -0.74 -24.76 -2.89
CA ARG A 327 -1.16 -23.48 -3.52
C ARG A 327 -0.17 -22.37 -3.19
N THR A 328 -0.01 -21.43 -4.11
CA THR A 328 0.83 -20.23 -3.92
C THR A 328 0.05 -19.00 -3.47
N ASP A 329 -1.28 -19.06 -3.53
CA ASP A 329 -2.22 -17.98 -3.21
C ASP A 329 -2.99 -18.19 -1.90
N ALA A 330 -2.52 -19.11 -1.07
CA ALA A 330 -3.01 -19.38 0.28
C ALA A 330 -1.86 -19.91 1.14
N PRO A 331 -1.95 -19.82 2.48
CA PRO A 331 -0.98 -20.43 3.39
C PRO A 331 -0.73 -21.88 3.03
N ASN A 332 0.51 -22.21 2.70
CA ASN A 332 0.90 -23.58 2.33
C ASN A 332 1.19 -24.41 3.58
N VAL A 333 0.14 -24.91 4.19
CA VAL A 333 0.23 -25.76 5.38
C VAL A 333 0.52 -27.20 4.94
N LYS A 334 1.73 -27.67 5.19
CA LYS A 334 2.19 -29.01 4.77
C LYS A 334 1.38 -30.13 5.43
N GLU A 335 1.00 -29.92 6.68
CA GLU A 335 0.22 -30.85 7.47
C GLU A 335 -0.72 -30.06 8.38
N ILE A 336 -1.99 -30.41 8.39
CA ILE A 336 -3.02 -29.83 9.28
C ILE A 336 -3.49 -30.95 10.18
N GLN A 337 -3.25 -30.84 11.48
CA GLN A 337 -3.73 -31.82 12.48
C GLN A 337 -4.78 -31.23 13.40
N GLU A 338 -4.77 -29.91 13.62
CA GLU A 338 -5.78 -29.24 14.43
C GLU A 338 -6.15 -27.87 13.86
N VAL A 339 -7.44 -27.52 13.96
CA VAL A 339 -7.97 -26.21 13.59
C VAL A 339 -8.95 -25.78 14.68
N TYR A 340 -8.76 -24.59 15.23
CA TYR A 340 -9.66 -24.05 16.23
C TYR A 340 -9.90 -22.55 16.06
N VAL A 341 -10.97 -22.04 16.66
CA VAL A 341 -11.30 -20.62 16.65
C VAL A 341 -11.36 -20.10 18.08
N SER A 342 -10.54 -19.11 18.39
CA SER A 342 -10.63 -18.34 19.63
C SER A 342 -11.59 -17.18 19.42
N MET A 343 -12.68 -17.15 20.19
CA MET A 343 -13.67 -16.07 20.16
C MET A 343 -13.61 -15.26 21.46
N THR A 344 -13.64 -13.96 21.35
CA THR A 344 -13.61 -13.03 22.49
C THR A 344 -14.75 -12.02 22.35
N ALA A 345 -15.57 -11.90 23.38
CA ALA A 345 -16.69 -10.96 23.38
C ALA A 345 -16.24 -9.48 23.55
N GLU A 346 -15.13 -9.27 24.27
CA GLU A 346 -14.68 -7.93 24.67
C GLU A 346 -13.35 -7.53 24.01
N LYS A 347 -13.15 -6.24 23.89
CA LYS A 347 -11.88 -5.63 23.56
C LYS A 347 -10.89 -5.74 24.74
N GLY A 348 -9.60 -5.90 24.45
CA GLY A 348 -8.54 -5.95 25.47
C GLY A 348 -8.30 -7.33 26.07
N ILE A 349 -8.96 -8.36 25.58
CA ILE A 349 -8.73 -9.73 26.04
C ILE A 349 -7.40 -10.27 25.48
N ILE A 350 -6.56 -10.72 26.39
CA ILE A 350 -5.28 -11.37 26.03
C ILE A 350 -5.49 -12.87 25.89
N ARG A 351 -4.99 -13.45 24.79
CA ARG A 351 -5.01 -14.87 24.48
C ARG A 351 -3.62 -15.38 24.15
N ALA A 352 -3.45 -16.70 24.14
CA ALA A 352 -2.20 -17.44 24.01
C ALA A 352 -1.29 -17.17 25.22
N LYS A 353 -0.21 -16.39 25.13
CA LYS A 353 0.78 -16.12 26.18
C LYS A 353 1.60 -17.37 26.51
N HIS A 354 2.02 -18.07 25.47
CA HIS A 354 2.82 -19.29 25.55
C HIS A 354 3.72 -19.48 24.31
N LYS A 355 4.47 -20.54 24.29
CA LYS A 355 5.16 -21.08 23.11
C LYS A 355 4.94 -22.59 23.02
N HIS A 356 5.21 -23.13 21.84
CA HIS A 356 5.31 -24.57 21.58
C HIS A 356 6.75 -24.96 21.28
N LYS A 357 7.17 -26.17 21.61
CA LYS A 357 8.49 -26.69 21.24
C LYS A 357 8.55 -27.33 19.86
N LYS A 358 7.43 -27.86 19.39
CA LYS A 358 7.38 -28.72 18.19
C LYS A 358 6.22 -28.38 17.27
N LEU A 359 5.31 -27.51 17.68
CA LEU A 359 4.11 -27.17 16.96
C LEU A 359 4.30 -25.80 16.31
N ASP A 360 3.99 -25.73 15.00
CA ASP A 360 3.91 -24.50 14.24
C ASP A 360 2.44 -24.09 14.08
N GLU A 361 2.16 -22.80 14.12
CA GLU A 361 0.79 -22.28 14.03
C GLU A 361 0.66 -21.20 12.97
N TYR A 362 -0.53 -21.15 12.36
CA TYR A 362 -0.98 -20.05 11.52
C TYR A 362 -2.17 -19.37 12.19
N PHE A 363 -2.11 -18.05 12.36
CA PHE A 363 -3.19 -17.26 12.95
C PHE A 363 -3.85 -16.38 11.88
N ILE A 364 -5.18 -16.36 11.84
CA ILE A 364 -5.97 -15.60 10.88
C ILE A 364 -7.12 -14.94 11.63
N ILE A 365 -7.29 -13.63 11.49
CA ILE A 365 -8.45 -12.92 12.05
C ILE A 365 -9.64 -13.05 11.09
N LEU A 366 -10.67 -13.75 11.52
CA LEU A 366 -11.91 -13.93 10.77
C LEU A 366 -12.89 -12.78 10.96
N ASP A 367 -12.85 -12.13 12.15
CA ASP A 367 -13.71 -11.01 12.51
C ASP A 367 -12.99 -10.12 13.53
N GLY A 368 -13.15 -8.79 13.43
CA GLY A 368 -12.49 -7.82 14.29
C GLY A 368 -11.00 -7.63 13.98
N SER A 369 -10.20 -7.36 15.02
CA SER A 369 -8.75 -7.15 14.91
C SER A 369 -8.02 -7.50 16.19
N ALA A 370 -6.74 -7.87 16.08
CA ALA A 370 -5.89 -8.21 17.20
C ALA A 370 -4.44 -7.74 16.99
N LYS A 371 -3.76 -7.40 18.07
CA LYS A 371 -2.33 -7.12 18.14
C LYS A 371 -1.63 -8.36 18.66
N PHE A 372 -0.80 -8.97 17.85
CA PHE A 372 0.07 -10.10 18.19
C PHE A 372 1.43 -9.58 18.65
N VAL A 373 1.96 -10.18 19.69
CA VAL A 373 3.32 -9.94 20.19
C VAL A 373 4.07 -11.26 20.18
N LEU A 374 5.20 -11.28 19.50
CA LEU A 374 6.07 -12.46 19.36
C LEU A 374 7.44 -12.19 19.98
N VAL A 375 8.04 -13.21 20.60
CA VAL A 375 9.39 -13.16 21.14
C VAL A 375 10.14 -14.44 20.77
N ASP A 376 11.29 -14.30 20.10
CA ASP A 376 12.11 -15.43 19.68
C ASP A 376 12.85 -16.03 20.91
N ASP A 377 12.53 -17.28 21.27
CA ASP A 377 13.21 -18.01 22.35
C ASP A 377 14.13 -19.12 21.83
N ARG A 378 14.39 -19.17 20.54
CA ARG A 378 15.29 -20.12 19.89
C ARG A 378 16.74 -19.71 20.14
N LYS A 379 17.42 -20.35 21.08
CA LYS A 379 18.78 -20.00 21.55
C LYS A 379 19.84 -19.93 20.45
N ASN A 380 19.65 -20.67 19.35
CA ASN A 380 20.57 -20.70 18.21
C ASN A 380 20.15 -19.76 17.06
N SER A 381 19.07 -19.01 17.23
CA SER A 381 18.60 -18.03 16.22
C SER A 381 19.42 -16.73 16.30
N SER A 382 19.75 -16.15 15.17
CA SER A 382 20.35 -14.80 15.09
C SER A 382 19.41 -13.71 15.61
N THR A 383 18.12 -14.01 15.76
CA THR A 383 17.09 -13.12 16.32
C THR A 383 16.64 -13.52 17.73
N PHE A 384 17.43 -14.33 18.46
CA PHE A 384 17.15 -14.70 19.86
C PHE A 384 16.82 -13.47 20.71
N GLN A 385 15.73 -13.52 21.49
CA GLN A 385 15.18 -12.43 22.32
C GLN A 385 14.66 -11.21 21.53
N HIS A 386 14.69 -11.22 20.22
CA HIS A 386 14.02 -10.17 19.43
C HIS A 386 12.52 -10.25 19.65
N LYS A 387 11.86 -9.07 19.66
CA LYS A 387 10.41 -8.93 19.81
C LYS A 387 9.82 -8.36 18.53
N SER A 388 8.68 -8.89 18.10
CA SER A 388 7.93 -8.40 16.95
C SER A 388 6.47 -8.23 17.29
N ILE A 389 5.83 -7.23 16.69
CA ILE A 389 4.40 -6.92 16.87
C ILE A 389 3.72 -6.93 15.52
N PHE A 390 2.56 -7.61 15.44
CA PHE A 390 1.74 -7.67 14.24
C PHE A 390 0.31 -7.22 14.57
N PHE A 391 -0.30 -6.47 13.64
CA PHE A 391 -1.69 -6.09 13.71
C PHE A 391 -2.45 -6.80 12.60
N LEU A 392 -3.30 -7.74 12.97
CA LEU A 392 -4.14 -8.47 12.04
C LEU A 392 -5.59 -8.02 12.18
N ASN A 393 -6.30 -7.99 11.07
CA ASN A 393 -7.72 -7.68 11.03
C ASN A 393 -8.45 -8.48 9.94
N SER A 394 -9.77 -8.55 10.04
CA SER A 394 -10.60 -9.31 9.12
C SER A 394 -10.77 -8.66 7.73
N ASN A 395 -10.49 -7.37 7.58
CA ASN A 395 -10.62 -6.67 6.29
C ASN A 395 -9.43 -6.96 5.36
N TYR A 396 -8.24 -7.16 5.96
CA TYR A 396 -7.02 -7.57 5.26
C TYR A 396 -6.59 -8.91 5.79
N GLN A 397 -6.98 -9.96 5.08
CA GLN A 397 -6.71 -11.31 5.54
C GLN A 397 -5.26 -11.70 5.25
N PHE A 398 -4.50 -11.78 6.32
CA PHE A 398 -3.20 -12.39 6.36
C PHE A 398 -3.23 -13.58 7.32
N ALA A 399 -2.49 -14.62 7.00
CA ALA A 399 -2.10 -15.64 7.95
C ALA A 399 -0.74 -15.29 8.54
N LEU A 400 -0.65 -15.17 9.84
CA LEU A 400 0.60 -15.04 10.57
C LEU A 400 1.13 -16.43 10.89
N PHE A 401 2.23 -16.83 10.26
CA PHE A 401 2.94 -18.05 10.57
C PHE A 401 3.88 -17.84 11.76
N VAL A 402 3.76 -18.67 12.78
CA VAL A 402 4.56 -18.67 14.00
C VAL A 402 5.19 -20.06 14.15
N PRO A 403 6.49 -20.22 13.92
CA PRO A 403 7.17 -21.49 14.11
C PRO A 403 7.32 -21.84 15.60
N ALA A 404 7.64 -23.11 15.86
CA ALA A 404 7.96 -23.59 17.18
C ALA A 404 9.03 -22.75 17.90
N GLU A 405 9.02 -22.76 19.23
CA GLU A 405 9.92 -22.02 20.12
C GLU A 405 9.84 -20.48 20.07
N ILE A 406 8.76 -19.94 19.48
CA ILE A 406 8.41 -18.52 19.54
C ILE A 406 7.32 -18.31 20.58
N TYR A 407 7.61 -17.50 21.63
CA TYR A 407 6.56 -17.02 22.52
C TYR A 407 5.63 -16.10 21.75
N HIS A 408 4.35 -16.37 21.85
CA HIS A 408 3.32 -15.56 21.21
C HIS A 408 2.16 -15.28 22.15
N ALA A 409 1.59 -14.09 21.99
CA ALA A 409 0.36 -13.66 22.61
C ALA A 409 -0.37 -12.69 21.69
N PHE A 410 -1.68 -12.57 21.81
CA PHE A 410 -2.42 -11.50 21.18
C PHE A 410 -3.42 -10.84 22.12
N ILE A 411 -3.67 -9.55 21.89
CA ILE A 411 -4.70 -8.78 22.56
C ILE A 411 -5.73 -8.31 21.53
N THR A 412 -7.00 -8.49 21.83
CA THR A 412 -8.10 -8.08 20.95
C THR A 412 -8.27 -6.55 20.95
N LEU A 413 -8.44 -5.98 19.77
CA LEU A 413 -8.58 -4.53 19.57
C LEU A 413 -10.03 -4.12 19.32
N ASN A 414 -10.92 -5.10 19.06
CA ASN A 414 -12.35 -4.93 18.88
C ASN A 414 -13.13 -5.93 19.73
N GLU A 415 -14.39 -5.63 19.99
CA GLU A 415 -15.36 -6.59 20.51
C GLU A 415 -15.62 -7.69 19.46
N ASN A 416 -16.07 -8.87 19.92
CA ASN A 416 -16.42 -10.01 19.07
C ASN A 416 -15.32 -10.48 18.11
N THR A 417 -14.05 -10.28 18.49
CA THR A 417 -12.91 -10.72 17.66
C THR A 417 -12.84 -12.23 17.57
N LYS A 418 -12.70 -12.77 16.36
CA LYS A 418 -12.56 -14.20 16.07
C LYS A 418 -11.21 -14.47 15.42
N CYS A 419 -10.38 -15.25 16.07
CA CYS A 419 -9.07 -15.68 15.56
C CYS A 419 -9.08 -17.18 15.28
N LEU A 420 -8.89 -17.56 14.01
CA LEU A 420 -8.65 -18.94 13.59
C LEU A 420 -7.19 -19.27 13.81
N ALA A 421 -6.92 -20.42 14.39
CA ALA A 421 -5.59 -21.02 14.45
C ALA A 421 -5.59 -22.36 13.71
N ILE A 422 -4.52 -22.60 12.94
CA ILE A 422 -4.26 -23.85 12.22
C ILE A 422 -2.92 -24.36 12.68
N ALA A 423 -2.89 -25.57 13.24
CA ALA A 423 -1.70 -26.18 13.81
C ALA A 423 -1.28 -27.43 13.03
N ASN A 424 0.05 -27.63 12.89
CA ASN A 424 0.62 -28.80 12.25
C ASN A 424 0.69 -30.04 13.15
N LYS A 425 0.26 -29.90 14.41
CA LYS A 425 0.13 -31.00 15.39
C LYS A 425 -1.14 -30.84 16.21
N ALA A 426 -1.77 -31.95 16.57
CA ALA A 426 -2.90 -31.96 17.48
C ALA A 426 -2.46 -31.79 18.93
N TYR A 427 -3.30 -31.16 19.75
CA TYR A 427 -3.09 -31.05 21.18
C TYR A 427 -3.23 -32.43 21.88
N ASP A 428 -2.19 -32.82 22.62
CA ASP A 428 -2.20 -34.04 23.46
C ASP A 428 -2.23 -33.65 24.93
N LYS A 429 -3.30 -34.00 25.62
CA LYS A 429 -3.47 -33.76 27.05
C LYS A 429 -2.40 -34.45 27.94
N ASN A 430 -1.87 -35.59 27.47
CA ASN A 430 -0.89 -36.38 28.21
C ASN A 430 0.56 -35.90 27.98
N LEU A 431 0.81 -35.23 26.86
CA LEU A 431 2.11 -34.70 26.48
C LEU A 431 1.97 -33.26 25.94
N PRO A 432 1.55 -32.29 26.78
CA PRO A 432 1.30 -30.94 26.33
C PRO A 432 2.59 -30.29 25.82
N ASP A 433 2.52 -29.77 24.60
CA ASP A 433 3.63 -29.02 23.96
C ASP A 433 3.54 -27.51 24.23
N THR A 434 2.76 -27.10 25.21
CA THR A 434 2.48 -25.70 25.53
C THR A 434 3.27 -25.27 26.79
N PHE A 435 4.06 -24.22 26.66
CA PHE A 435 4.90 -23.66 27.73
C PHE A 435 4.51 -22.22 27.99
N ALA A 436 3.94 -21.93 29.15
CA ALA A 436 3.53 -20.59 29.54
C ALA A 436 4.71 -19.61 29.49
N ALA A 437 4.45 -18.41 28.98
CA ALA A 437 5.44 -17.35 28.96
C ALA A 437 5.59 -16.72 30.37
N PRO A 438 6.81 -16.43 30.82
CA PRO A 438 7.03 -15.57 31.97
C PRO A 438 6.37 -14.21 31.78
N ASP A 439 5.85 -13.60 32.85
CA ASP A 439 5.14 -12.31 32.75
C ASP A 439 6.00 -11.20 32.15
N SER A 440 7.30 -11.21 32.44
CA SER A 440 8.28 -10.24 31.95
C SER A 440 8.60 -10.34 30.44
N ILE A 441 8.23 -11.44 29.78
CA ILE A 441 8.65 -11.68 28.37
C ILE A 441 8.01 -10.67 27.41
N PHE A 442 6.75 -10.36 27.63
CA PHE A 442 6.00 -9.43 26.79
C PHE A 442 6.08 -7.97 27.27
N ASP A 443 6.65 -7.73 28.48
CA ASP A 443 6.71 -6.40 29.14
C ASP A 443 5.35 -5.68 29.06
N ASN A 444 5.37 -4.38 28.72
CA ASN A 444 4.16 -3.58 28.50
C ASN A 444 3.60 -3.68 27.07
N LEU A 445 4.04 -4.65 26.27
CA LEU A 445 3.66 -4.74 24.85
C LEU A 445 2.23 -5.24 24.62
N LEU A 446 1.63 -5.92 25.61
CA LEU A 446 0.24 -6.39 25.58
C LEU A 446 -0.76 -5.36 26.17
N THR A 447 -0.52 -4.09 25.97
CA THR A 447 -1.44 -3.00 26.30
C THR A 447 -2.22 -2.53 25.06
N LEU A 448 -3.42 -1.98 25.28
CA LEU A 448 -4.28 -1.42 24.21
C LEU A 448 -3.68 -0.16 23.58
#